data_921d92e7bb92f1b3eac43a8fece17086
#
_entry.id   921d92e7bb92f1b3eac43a8fece17086
#
_cell.length_a   1.000
_cell.length_b   1.000
_cell.length_c   1.000
_cell.angle_alpha   90.00
_cell.angle_beta   90.00
_cell.angle_gamma   90.00
#
_symmetry.space_group_name_H-M   'P 1'
#
loop_
_entity.id
_entity.type
_entity.pdbx_description
1 polymer ?
#
loop_
_entity_poly.entity_id
_entity_poly.type
_entity_poly.pdbx_seq_one_letter_code
_entity_poly.pdbx_strand_id
1 'polypeptide(L)'
;MNRKTNPLIKQKSRRTMEQNRGTLEPESLSREPLARRKLKVPDALPIDEVKKSPFKKITSAVFRKKVAIQEVVREPTSGGIVFRLTKDQKDIEILLIQDSKGRWTIPKGHIEPGETAKMTARREIEEETGLKNVSILTWLGKIHFKYRRTDKLVLMTTQIYLVQALDTHEMPVGEKWMKGIQWFSFTDALETIEYDDIGKLMLIAKKKVRTGDY
;
A
#
# COMPACT_ATOMS: atom_id res chain seq x y z
N MET A 1 -9.50 -58.26 34.25
CA MET A 1 -9.59 -59.37 33.25
C MET A 1 -9.18 -58.82 31.91
N ASN A 2 -8.03 -59.28 31.45
CA ASN A 2 -7.59 -59.62 30.11
C ASN A 2 -7.63 -58.52 29.01
N ARG A 3 -6.48 -57.95 28.71
CA ARG A 3 -5.43 -58.39 27.73
C ARG A 3 -5.97 -58.57 26.32
N LYS A 4 -5.51 -57.79 25.38
CA LYS A 4 -4.66 -58.29 24.29
C LYS A 4 -3.99 -57.14 23.54
N THR A 5 -2.71 -57.08 23.73
CA THR A 5 -1.67 -56.50 22.86
C THR A 5 -1.56 -57.31 21.57
N ASN A 6 -1.29 -56.66 20.45
CA ASN A 6 -0.64 -57.33 19.34
C ASN A 6 0.40 -56.41 18.67
N PRO A 7 1.68 -56.80 18.71
CA PRO A 7 2.74 -56.09 17.99
C PRO A 7 3.16 -56.89 16.73
N LEU A 8 3.94 -56.24 15.88
CA LEU A 8 4.75 -56.80 14.80
C LEU A 8 4.14 -56.61 13.38
N ILE A 9 4.77 -55.73 12.64
CA ILE A 9 5.45 -56.17 11.43
C ILE A 9 6.73 -55.32 11.28
N LYS A 10 7.82 -56.02 11.34
CA LYS A 10 9.20 -55.61 11.12
C LYS A 10 9.54 -55.53 9.64
N GLN A 11 10.41 -54.59 9.32
CA GLN A 11 11.58 -54.71 8.42
C GLN A 11 11.40 -55.22 6.99
N LYS A 12 11.84 -54.36 6.12
CA LYS A 12 12.78 -54.55 4.97
C LYS A 12 12.59 -53.37 4.03
N SER A 13 13.57 -52.69 3.49
CA SER A 13 14.91 -53.12 3.10
C SER A 13 15.80 -51.89 2.93
N ARG A 14 16.97 -51.96 3.51
CA ARG A 14 18.13 -51.17 3.03
C ARG A 14 18.49 -51.70 1.65
N ARG A 15 18.57 -50.83 0.67
CA ARG A 15 19.39 -51.09 -0.53
C ARG A 15 20.15 -49.81 -0.85
N THR A 16 21.42 -49.92 -0.58
CA THR A 16 22.61 -49.28 -1.11
C THR A 16 22.44 -48.94 -2.59
N MET A 17 22.67 -47.69 -2.95
CA MET A 17 23.34 -47.36 -4.20
C MET A 17 24.23 -46.14 -3.94
N GLU A 18 25.48 -46.49 -3.73
CA GLU A 18 26.66 -45.65 -3.88
C GLU A 18 26.88 -45.39 -5.37
N GLN A 19 27.60 -44.29 -5.63
CA GLN A 19 28.21 -43.92 -6.92
C GLN A 19 27.37 -43.05 -7.85
N ASN A 20 27.54 -41.74 -7.67
CA ASN A 20 28.12 -40.94 -8.75
C ASN A 20 28.64 -39.60 -8.16
N ARG A 21 29.90 -39.60 -7.76
CA ARG A 21 30.68 -38.39 -7.56
C ARG A 21 31.14 -37.94 -8.92
N GLY A 22 30.37 -37.05 -9.54
CA GLY A 22 30.86 -36.23 -10.64
C GLY A 22 31.46 -34.95 -10.04
N THR A 23 32.76 -34.89 -9.99
CA THR A 23 33.55 -33.70 -9.73
C THR A 23 33.30 -32.71 -10.87
N LEU A 24 32.52 -31.69 -10.63
CA LEU A 24 32.47 -30.52 -11.48
C LEU A 24 33.49 -29.52 -10.91
N GLU A 25 34.59 -29.36 -11.61
CA GLU A 25 35.54 -28.28 -11.41
C GLU A 25 34.86 -26.93 -11.67
N PRO A 26 35.22 -25.88 -10.91
CA PRO A 26 34.67 -24.54 -11.20
C PRO A 26 35.37 -23.97 -12.43
N GLU A 27 34.64 -23.86 -13.52
CA GLU A 27 35.06 -23.05 -14.66
C GLU A 27 35.31 -21.60 -14.20
N SER A 28 36.55 -21.20 -14.30
CA SER A 28 37.00 -19.83 -14.12
C SER A 28 36.42 -18.97 -15.23
N LEU A 29 35.32 -18.28 -14.97
CA LEU A 29 34.84 -17.19 -15.80
C LEU A 29 35.81 -16.01 -15.69
N SER A 30 36.78 -15.96 -16.62
CA SER A 30 37.61 -14.80 -16.88
C SER A 30 36.68 -13.64 -17.26
N ARG A 31 36.58 -12.65 -16.36
CA ARG A 31 35.92 -11.37 -16.66
C ARG A 31 36.83 -10.58 -17.57
N GLU A 32 36.57 -10.59 -18.87
CA GLU A 32 37.14 -9.60 -19.78
C GLU A 32 36.61 -8.21 -19.43
N PRO A 33 37.50 -7.16 -19.42
CA PRO A 33 37.06 -5.80 -19.15
C PRO A 33 36.26 -5.28 -20.36
N LEU A 34 35.04 -4.81 -20.08
CA LEU A 34 34.19 -4.10 -21.03
C LEU A 34 34.94 -2.94 -21.65
N ALA A 35 35.48 -3.15 -22.85
CA ALA A 35 36.07 -2.13 -23.68
C ALA A 35 35.01 -1.02 -23.91
N ARG A 36 35.34 0.20 -23.49
CA ARG A 36 34.56 1.41 -23.78
C ARG A 36 34.35 1.54 -25.28
N ARG A 37 33.18 1.17 -25.78
CA ARG A 37 32.76 1.52 -27.13
C ARG A 37 32.66 3.03 -27.22
N LYS A 38 33.65 3.65 -27.86
CA LYS A 38 33.56 5.06 -28.28
C LYS A 38 32.42 5.15 -29.28
N LEU A 39 31.33 5.76 -28.85
CA LEU A 39 30.27 6.21 -29.76
C LEU A 39 30.91 7.22 -30.71
N LYS A 40 30.98 6.87 -32.00
CA LYS A 40 31.29 7.85 -33.05
C LYS A 40 30.10 8.81 -33.09
N VAL A 41 30.36 10.05 -32.70
CA VAL A 41 29.49 11.18 -32.97
C VAL A 41 29.55 11.40 -34.49
N PRO A 42 28.45 11.38 -35.24
CA PRO A 42 28.48 11.76 -36.65
C PRO A 42 28.90 13.21 -36.77
N ASP A 43 29.73 13.48 -37.76
CA ASP A 43 30.23 14.83 -38.05
C ASP A 43 29.04 15.79 -38.21
N ALA A 44 29.17 16.95 -37.59
CA ALA A 44 28.18 18.00 -37.64
C ALA A 44 27.94 18.41 -39.12
N LEU A 45 26.68 18.34 -39.53
CA LEU A 45 26.25 18.88 -40.80
C LEU A 45 26.51 20.41 -40.85
N PRO A 46 26.90 20.98 -41.99
CA PRO A 46 27.20 22.40 -42.10
C PRO A 46 25.97 23.25 -41.80
N ILE A 47 26.17 24.29 -41.00
CA ILE A 47 25.12 25.19 -40.46
C ILE A 47 24.72 26.26 -41.49
N ASP A 48 24.66 25.92 -42.76
CA ASP A 48 24.22 26.86 -43.78
C ASP A 48 22.95 26.35 -44.43
N GLU A 49 21.87 27.05 -44.22
CA GLU A 49 20.48 26.95 -44.67
C GLU A 49 19.47 26.40 -43.67
N VAL A 50 19.36 27.01 -42.49
CA VAL A 50 18.11 27.02 -41.78
C VAL A 50 17.18 28.05 -42.44
N LYS A 51 16.39 27.60 -43.41
CA LYS A 51 15.25 28.40 -43.93
C LYS A 51 14.44 28.84 -42.75
N LYS A 52 14.36 30.14 -42.49
CA LYS A 52 13.53 30.77 -41.47
C LYS A 52 12.06 30.36 -41.74
N SER A 53 11.66 29.27 -41.13
CA SER A 53 10.24 28.94 -41.00
C SER A 53 9.59 30.11 -40.26
N PRO A 54 8.48 30.66 -40.77
CA PRO A 54 7.73 31.68 -40.04
C PRO A 54 7.08 30.98 -38.84
N PHE A 55 7.80 30.88 -37.74
CA PHE A 55 7.18 30.62 -36.47
C PHE A 55 6.22 31.79 -36.21
N LYS A 56 4.95 31.60 -36.65
CA LYS A 56 3.86 32.43 -36.13
C LYS A 56 4.06 32.44 -34.62
N LYS A 57 4.29 33.63 -34.07
CA LYS A 57 4.26 33.89 -32.65
C LYS A 57 2.93 33.33 -32.15
N ILE A 58 2.98 32.10 -31.62
CA ILE A 58 1.90 31.57 -30.78
C ILE A 58 2.03 32.38 -29.50
N THR A 59 1.47 33.59 -29.57
CA THR A 59 1.35 34.48 -28.45
C THR A 59 0.58 33.74 -27.37
N SER A 60 1.26 33.35 -26.29
CA SER A 60 0.92 33.54 -24.87
C SER A 60 -0.55 33.47 -24.40
N ALA A 61 -1.48 32.92 -25.17
CA ALA A 61 -2.89 32.86 -24.78
C ALA A 61 -3.28 31.61 -23.96
N VAL A 62 -2.34 30.79 -23.53
CA VAL A 62 -2.62 29.64 -22.66
C VAL A 62 -1.83 29.70 -21.35
N PHE A 63 -1.50 30.88 -20.86
CA PHE A 63 -1.31 31.04 -19.44
C PHE A 63 -2.72 31.00 -18.82
N ARG A 64 -3.24 29.81 -18.49
CA ARG A 64 -4.34 29.74 -17.53
C ARG A 64 -3.87 30.50 -16.30
N LYS A 65 -4.41 31.72 -16.13
CA LYS A 65 -4.21 32.50 -14.90
C LYS A 65 -4.43 31.54 -13.75
N LYS A 66 -3.38 31.17 -13.04
CA LYS A 66 -3.54 30.43 -11.80
C LYS A 66 -4.38 31.35 -10.91
N VAL A 67 -5.65 30.98 -10.70
CA VAL A 67 -6.52 31.71 -9.79
C VAL A 67 -5.78 31.88 -8.48
N ALA A 68 -5.66 33.11 -7.97
CA ALA A 68 -4.97 33.33 -6.69
C ALA A 68 -5.68 32.54 -5.57
N ILE A 69 -4.93 32.06 -4.60
CA ILE A 69 -5.50 31.44 -3.40
C ILE A 69 -6.11 32.59 -2.59
N GLN A 70 -7.41 32.53 -2.37
CA GLN A 70 -8.17 33.55 -1.61
C GLN A 70 -8.43 33.06 -0.17
N GLU A 71 -8.47 31.76 0.04
CA GLU A 71 -8.82 31.17 1.34
C GLU A 71 -7.98 29.93 1.65
N VAL A 72 -7.66 29.76 2.92
CA VAL A 72 -7.07 28.52 3.45
C VAL A 72 -8.11 27.82 4.32
N VAL A 73 -8.55 26.65 3.88
CA VAL A 73 -9.54 25.82 4.58
C VAL A 73 -8.81 24.68 5.30
N ARG A 74 -9.13 24.46 6.57
CA ARG A 74 -8.64 23.33 7.36
C ARG A 74 -9.73 22.27 7.47
N GLU A 75 -9.43 21.07 7.02
CA GLU A 75 -10.37 19.93 7.05
C GLU A 75 -9.80 18.85 7.99
N PRO A 76 -10.24 18.80 9.25
CA PRO A 76 -9.89 17.71 10.14
C PRO A 76 -10.66 16.44 9.74
N THR A 77 -9.95 15.33 9.64
CA THR A 77 -10.52 14.02 9.28
C THR A 77 -9.99 12.95 10.22
N SER A 78 -10.64 11.80 10.24
CA SER A 78 -10.18 10.64 11.00
C SER A 78 -10.55 9.35 10.29
N GLY A 79 -9.76 8.30 10.53
CA GLY A 79 -9.98 6.98 9.97
C GLY A 79 -9.09 5.94 10.60
N GLY A 80 -9.02 4.76 10.00
CA GLY A 80 -8.28 3.66 10.59
C GLY A 80 -7.58 2.74 9.61
N ILE A 81 -6.46 2.19 10.04
CA ILE A 81 -5.87 1.00 9.45
C ILE A 81 -6.61 -0.18 10.08
N VAL A 82 -7.55 -0.74 9.31
CA VAL A 82 -8.38 -1.86 9.76
C VAL A 82 -7.67 -3.16 9.41
N PHE A 83 -7.45 -4.00 10.43
CA PHE A 83 -6.85 -5.30 10.24
C PHE A 83 -7.71 -6.41 10.82
N ARG A 84 -7.53 -7.62 10.30
CA ARG A 84 -7.97 -8.86 10.92
C ARG A 84 -6.83 -9.85 10.97
N LEU A 85 -6.91 -10.81 11.87
CA LEU A 85 -5.97 -11.92 11.92
C LEU A 85 -6.32 -12.94 10.84
N THR A 86 -5.31 -13.54 10.23
CA THR A 86 -5.49 -14.70 9.35
C THR A 86 -6.07 -15.89 10.15
N LYS A 87 -6.66 -16.87 9.46
CA LYS A 87 -7.28 -18.04 10.12
C LYS A 87 -6.33 -18.79 11.04
N ASP A 88 -5.04 -18.82 10.72
CA ASP A 88 -3.99 -19.44 11.54
C ASP A 88 -3.41 -18.49 12.61
N GLN A 89 -3.92 -17.26 12.69
CA GLN A 89 -3.52 -16.19 13.61
C GLN A 89 -2.03 -15.81 13.56
N LYS A 90 -1.33 -16.16 12.48
CA LYS A 90 0.11 -15.90 12.34
C LYS A 90 0.43 -14.58 11.65
N ASP A 91 -0.48 -14.10 10.82
CA ASP A 91 -0.30 -12.86 10.08
C ASP A 91 -1.60 -12.02 10.11
N ILE A 92 -1.54 -10.86 9.49
CA ILE A 92 -2.65 -9.93 9.42
C ILE A 92 -3.02 -9.65 7.96
N GLU A 93 -4.30 -9.43 7.74
CA GLU A 93 -4.83 -8.84 6.53
C GLU A 93 -5.28 -7.41 6.81
N ILE A 94 -5.08 -6.53 5.85
CA ILE A 94 -5.46 -5.11 5.92
C ILE A 94 -6.61 -4.85 4.96
N LEU A 95 -7.62 -4.15 5.44
CA LEU A 95 -8.72 -3.69 4.61
C LEU A 95 -8.35 -2.39 3.91
N LEU A 96 -8.44 -2.40 2.59
CA LEU A 96 -8.33 -1.19 1.77
C LEU A 96 -9.63 -0.95 1.00
N ILE A 97 -9.91 0.32 0.76
CA ILE A 97 -10.99 0.80 -0.10
C ILE A 97 -10.40 1.47 -1.34
N GLN A 98 -11.10 1.41 -2.46
CA GLN A 98 -10.67 2.07 -3.69
C GLN A 98 -11.55 3.28 -3.96
N ASP A 99 -10.94 4.47 -3.99
CA ASP A 99 -11.66 5.72 -4.21
C ASP A 99 -12.24 5.86 -5.64
N SER A 100 -13.01 6.90 -5.89
CA SER A 100 -13.63 7.17 -7.20
C SER A 100 -12.61 7.37 -8.33
N LYS A 101 -11.33 7.65 -8.01
CA LYS A 101 -10.23 7.77 -8.97
C LYS A 101 -9.49 6.45 -9.19
N GLY A 102 -9.89 5.40 -8.48
CA GLY A 102 -9.26 4.08 -8.55
C GLY A 102 -8.01 3.91 -7.69
N ARG A 103 -7.79 4.79 -6.70
CA ARG A 103 -6.64 4.73 -5.79
C ARG A 103 -7.00 3.98 -4.52
N TRP A 104 -6.15 3.07 -4.12
CA TRP A 104 -6.32 2.33 -2.88
C TRP A 104 -5.91 3.17 -1.67
N THR A 105 -6.77 3.21 -0.67
CA THR A 105 -6.62 3.99 0.56
C THR A 105 -7.29 3.29 1.74
N ILE A 106 -7.24 3.89 2.90
CA ILE A 106 -7.93 3.43 4.12
C ILE A 106 -9.27 4.14 4.28
N PRO A 107 -10.26 3.56 4.98
CA PRO A 107 -11.51 4.22 5.33
C PRO A 107 -11.26 5.42 6.24
N LYS A 108 -11.84 6.57 5.91
CA LYS A 108 -11.69 7.85 6.63
C LYS A 108 -12.67 8.89 6.15
N GLY A 109 -13.06 9.80 7.03
CA GLY A 109 -13.87 10.95 6.64
C GLY A 109 -13.75 12.13 7.59
N HIS A 110 -14.64 13.10 7.43
CA HIS A 110 -14.59 14.36 8.17
C HIS A 110 -15.05 14.17 9.62
N ILE A 111 -14.39 14.88 10.53
CA ILE A 111 -14.82 14.97 11.93
C ILE A 111 -16.02 15.90 11.97
N GLU A 112 -17.17 15.38 12.38
CA GLU A 112 -18.40 16.14 12.49
C GLU A 112 -18.48 16.93 13.80
N PRO A 113 -19.30 17.99 13.87
CA PRO A 113 -19.50 18.74 15.10
C PRO A 113 -19.92 17.85 16.27
N GLY A 114 -19.17 17.90 17.37
CA GLY A 114 -19.43 17.06 18.56
C GLY A 114 -18.73 15.71 18.56
N GLU A 115 -18.09 15.30 17.46
CA GLU A 115 -17.33 14.07 17.43
C GLU A 115 -15.89 14.24 17.90
N THR A 116 -15.37 13.20 18.56
CA THR A 116 -13.93 13.01 18.71
C THR A 116 -13.37 12.28 17.52
N ALA A 117 -12.08 12.42 17.22
CA ALA A 117 -11.43 11.70 16.13
C ALA A 117 -11.61 10.17 16.23
N LYS A 118 -11.67 9.61 17.44
CA LYS A 118 -11.93 8.18 17.67
C LYS A 118 -13.36 7.78 17.29
N MET A 119 -14.34 8.63 17.60
CA MET A 119 -15.75 8.40 17.22
C MET A 119 -15.90 8.45 15.70
N THR A 120 -15.34 9.47 15.06
CA THR A 120 -15.32 9.60 13.60
C THR A 120 -14.68 8.39 12.94
N ALA A 121 -13.51 7.93 13.41
CA ALA A 121 -12.86 6.76 12.84
C ALA A 121 -13.76 5.52 12.86
N ARG A 122 -14.51 5.30 13.96
CA ARG A 122 -15.47 4.18 14.06
C ARG A 122 -16.62 4.36 13.08
N ARG A 123 -17.25 5.54 13.05
CA ARG A 123 -18.39 5.84 12.17
C ARG A 123 -18.01 5.67 10.70
N GLU A 124 -16.90 6.28 10.28
CA GLU A 124 -16.44 6.21 8.88
C GLU A 124 -16.08 4.78 8.45
N ILE A 125 -15.48 3.97 9.34
CA ILE A 125 -15.23 2.56 9.06
C ILE A 125 -16.55 1.80 8.86
N GLU A 126 -17.55 2.02 9.74
CA GLU A 126 -18.84 1.38 9.61
C GLU A 126 -19.58 1.83 8.33
N GLU A 127 -19.60 3.12 8.04
CA GLU A 127 -20.27 3.68 6.86
C GLU A 127 -19.58 3.24 5.56
N GLU A 128 -18.26 3.40 5.46
CA GLU A 128 -17.52 3.11 4.23
C GLU A 128 -17.28 1.62 3.99
N THR A 129 -17.34 0.76 5.02
CA THR A 129 -16.98 -0.67 4.87
C THR A 129 -18.07 -1.64 5.29
N GLY A 130 -19.13 -1.16 5.97
CA GLY A 130 -20.18 -2.00 6.53
C GLY A 130 -19.76 -2.80 7.76
N LEU A 131 -18.49 -2.75 8.19
CA LEU A 131 -18.00 -3.50 9.35
C LEU A 131 -18.51 -2.89 10.65
N LYS A 132 -19.30 -3.64 11.42
CA LYS A 132 -19.90 -3.19 12.68
C LYS A 132 -19.11 -3.63 13.91
N ASN A 133 -18.54 -4.83 13.82
CA ASN A 133 -17.84 -5.43 14.95
C ASN A 133 -16.35 -5.12 14.91
N VAL A 134 -16.00 -3.86 15.23
CA VAL A 134 -14.63 -3.36 15.23
C VAL A 134 -14.20 -2.83 16.60
N SER A 135 -12.93 -3.00 16.94
CA SER A 135 -12.30 -2.44 18.14
C SER A 135 -11.24 -1.40 17.74
N ILE A 136 -11.43 -0.16 18.20
CA ILE A 136 -10.41 0.89 18.04
C ILE A 136 -9.35 0.71 19.13
N LEU A 137 -8.18 0.24 18.76
CA LEU A 137 -7.12 -0.14 19.70
C LEU A 137 -6.31 1.06 20.15
N THR A 138 -5.55 1.67 19.25
CA THR A 138 -4.65 2.77 19.60
C THR A 138 -4.52 3.79 18.47
N TRP A 139 -4.09 4.98 18.81
CA TRP A 139 -3.72 5.99 17.84
C TRP A 139 -2.34 5.69 17.25
N LEU A 140 -2.23 5.73 15.91
CA LEU A 140 -0.98 5.47 15.18
C LEU A 140 -0.23 6.75 14.81
N GLY A 141 -0.96 7.82 14.57
CA GLY A 141 -0.37 9.07 14.11
C GLY A 141 -1.34 9.92 13.32
N LYS A 142 -0.81 10.93 12.67
CA LYS A 142 -1.56 11.80 11.77
C LYS A 142 -0.81 11.99 10.47
N ILE A 143 -1.56 12.16 9.38
CA ILE A 143 -1.03 12.50 8.07
C ILE A 143 -1.62 13.82 7.59
N HIS A 144 -0.91 14.49 6.70
CA HIS A 144 -1.30 15.80 6.21
C HIS A 144 -1.37 15.77 4.70
N PHE A 145 -2.51 16.20 4.17
CA PHE A 145 -2.70 16.42 2.74
C PHE A 145 -2.88 17.91 2.46
N LYS A 146 -2.35 18.32 1.33
CA LYS A 146 -2.47 19.68 0.83
C LYS A 146 -2.91 19.62 -0.62
N TYR A 147 -4.06 20.19 -0.91
CA TYR A 147 -4.54 20.26 -2.28
C TYR A 147 -5.30 21.54 -2.53
N ARG A 148 -5.51 21.82 -3.81
CA ARG A 148 -6.23 23.02 -4.23
C ARG A 148 -7.63 22.65 -4.72
N ARG A 149 -8.62 23.39 -4.24
CA ARG A 149 -10.01 23.32 -4.69
C ARG A 149 -10.40 24.73 -5.17
N THR A 150 -10.44 24.92 -6.50
CA THR A 150 -10.70 26.23 -7.16
C THR A 150 -9.71 27.31 -6.67
N ASP A 151 -10.14 28.24 -5.86
CA ASP A 151 -9.41 29.36 -5.25
C ASP A 151 -9.02 29.12 -3.79
N LYS A 152 -9.34 27.95 -3.23
CA LYS A 152 -9.06 27.57 -1.85
C LYS A 152 -7.87 26.61 -1.76
N LEU A 153 -7.00 26.84 -0.78
CA LEU A 153 -6.00 25.90 -0.36
C LEU A 153 -6.57 25.05 0.77
N VAL A 154 -6.77 23.77 0.53
CA VAL A 154 -7.26 22.83 1.56
C VAL A 154 -6.07 22.18 2.25
N LEU A 155 -6.05 22.28 3.58
CA LEU A 155 -5.11 21.61 4.48
C LEU A 155 -5.91 20.55 5.26
N MET A 156 -5.84 19.32 4.79
CA MET A 156 -6.49 18.19 5.45
C MET A 156 -5.50 17.53 6.45
N THR A 157 -5.96 17.30 7.66
CA THR A 157 -5.22 16.55 8.68
C THR A 157 -6.04 15.35 9.10
N THR A 158 -5.52 14.14 8.85
CA THR A 158 -6.22 12.89 9.15
C THR A 158 -5.58 12.20 10.35
N GLN A 159 -6.37 11.97 11.40
CA GLN A 159 -5.99 11.16 12.55
C GLN A 159 -6.17 9.67 12.20
N ILE A 160 -5.15 8.84 12.40
CA ILE A 160 -5.18 7.43 12.02
C ILE A 160 -5.10 6.55 13.27
N TYR A 161 -6.04 5.61 13.36
CA TYR A 161 -6.11 4.63 14.44
C TYR A 161 -5.81 3.22 13.92
N LEU A 162 -5.28 2.38 14.80
CA LEU A 162 -5.23 0.93 14.61
C LEU A 162 -6.57 0.35 15.01
N VAL A 163 -7.18 -0.40 14.12
CA VAL A 163 -8.54 -0.93 14.30
C VAL A 163 -8.56 -2.41 13.97
N GLN A 164 -9.06 -3.22 14.90
CA GLN A 164 -9.23 -4.65 14.70
C GLN A 164 -10.66 -4.97 14.31
N ALA A 165 -10.86 -5.68 13.20
CA ALA A 165 -12.11 -6.35 12.88
C ALA A 165 -12.20 -7.63 13.71
N LEU A 166 -13.21 -7.72 14.58
CA LEU A 166 -13.37 -8.82 15.53
C LEU A 166 -14.06 -10.04 14.89
N ASP A 167 -14.92 -9.82 13.90
CA ASP A 167 -15.51 -10.87 13.10
C ASP A 167 -14.73 -11.06 11.80
N THR A 168 -13.94 -12.13 11.74
CA THR A 168 -13.11 -12.47 10.58
C THR A 168 -13.92 -12.98 9.38
N HIS A 169 -15.21 -13.29 9.58
CA HIS A 169 -16.12 -13.76 8.54
C HIS A 169 -16.98 -12.64 7.97
N GLU A 170 -17.05 -11.48 8.65
CA GLU A 170 -17.79 -10.33 8.14
C GLU A 170 -17.18 -9.85 6.82
N MET A 171 -18.02 -9.84 5.77
CA MET A 171 -17.58 -9.39 4.46
C MET A 171 -17.83 -7.89 4.33
N PRO A 172 -16.82 -7.11 3.98
CA PRO A 172 -16.98 -5.68 3.84
C PRO A 172 -17.89 -5.36 2.64
N VAL A 173 -18.75 -4.36 2.82
CA VAL A 173 -19.66 -3.84 1.79
C VAL A 173 -19.36 -2.37 1.57
N GLY A 174 -18.71 -2.06 0.48
CA GLY A 174 -18.34 -0.68 0.13
C GLY A 174 -19.55 0.16 -0.32
N GLU A 175 -19.42 1.47 -0.20
CA GLU A 175 -20.39 2.42 -0.70
C GLU A 175 -20.39 2.52 -2.23
N LYS A 176 -21.49 3.04 -2.82
CA LYS A 176 -21.69 3.14 -4.28
C LYS A 176 -20.62 3.97 -5.02
N TRP A 177 -20.00 4.92 -4.34
CA TRP A 177 -18.96 5.77 -4.93
C TRP A 177 -17.60 5.09 -5.02
N MET A 178 -17.38 4.00 -4.27
CA MET A 178 -16.15 3.22 -4.28
C MET A 178 -16.05 2.35 -5.52
N LYS A 179 -14.85 2.16 -6.01
CA LYS A 179 -14.56 1.23 -7.09
C LYS A 179 -14.21 -0.18 -6.60
N GLY A 180 -13.84 -0.30 -5.34
CA GLY A 180 -13.51 -1.58 -4.73
C GLY A 180 -13.31 -1.49 -3.23
N ILE A 181 -13.44 -2.63 -2.58
CA ILE A 181 -13.12 -2.86 -1.18
C ILE A 181 -12.63 -4.29 -1.04
N GLN A 182 -11.50 -4.49 -0.39
CA GLN A 182 -10.90 -5.82 -0.30
C GLN A 182 -9.94 -5.94 0.89
N TRP A 183 -9.87 -7.15 1.44
CA TRP A 183 -8.82 -7.58 2.33
C TRP A 183 -7.56 -7.97 1.53
N PHE A 184 -6.43 -7.43 1.91
CA PHE A 184 -5.13 -7.73 1.33
C PHE A 184 -4.23 -8.39 2.37
N SER A 185 -3.33 -9.28 1.96
CA SER A 185 -2.20 -9.61 2.82
C SER A 185 -1.45 -8.32 3.20
N PHE A 186 -0.75 -8.32 4.31
CA PHE A 186 -0.03 -7.11 4.73
C PHE A 186 0.96 -6.62 3.65
N THR A 187 1.64 -7.55 2.98
CA THR A 187 2.62 -7.23 1.94
C THR A 187 1.93 -6.60 0.73
N ASP A 188 0.87 -7.25 0.23
CA ASP A 188 0.12 -6.74 -0.92
C ASP A 188 -0.53 -5.38 -0.60
N ALA A 189 -1.04 -5.20 0.63
CA ALA A 189 -1.59 -3.93 1.07
C ALA A 189 -0.54 -2.80 1.05
N LEU A 190 0.68 -3.10 1.49
CA LEU A 190 1.78 -2.13 1.51
C LEU A 190 2.25 -1.74 0.10
N GLU A 191 2.22 -2.68 -0.84
CA GLU A 191 2.55 -2.43 -2.24
C GLU A 191 1.41 -1.72 -3.00
N THR A 192 0.17 -1.92 -2.56
CA THR A 192 -1.02 -1.41 -3.25
C THR A 192 -1.43 -0.01 -2.80
N ILE A 193 -1.11 0.35 -1.55
CA ILE A 193 -1.51 1.65 -1.00
C ILE A 193 -0.88 2.81 -1.77
N GLU A 194 -1.71 3.79 -2.19
CA GLU A 194 -1.28 4.92 -3.00
C GLU A 194 -0.43 5.95 -2.23
N TYR A 195 -0.55 5.97 -0.89
CA TYR A 195 0.02 7.05 -0.07
C TYR A 195 1.11 6.53 0.86
N ASP A 196 2.36 6.91 0.61
CA ASP A 196 3.55 6.50 1.38
C ASP A 196 3.41 6.74 2.89
N ASP A 197 2.77 7.84 3.29
CA ASP A 197 2.59 8.15 4.72
C ASP A 197 1.63 7.18 5.40
N ILE A 198 0.62 6.68 4.69
CA ILE A 198 -0.23 5.59 5.19
C ILE A 198 0.59 4.30 5.28
N GLY A 199 1.40 3.98 4.26
CA GLY A 199 2.30 2.83 4.26
C GLY A 199 3.24 2.81 5.48
N LYS A 200 3.82 3.95 5.85
CA LYS A 200 4.64 4.10 7.07
C LYS A 200 3.85 3.76 8.34
N LEU A 201 2.61 4.25 8.45
CA LEU A 201 1.75 3.93 9.59
C LEU A 201 1.31 2.46 9.60
N MET A 202 1.15 1.81 8.43
CA MET A 202 0.90 0.37 8.34
C MET A 202 2.06 -0.45 8.89
N LEU A 203 3.31 -0.05 8.67
CA LEU A 203 4.48 -0.70 9.28
C LEU A 203 4.47 -0.60 10.80
N ILE A 204 4.10 0.58 11.34
CA ILE A 204 3.92 0.79 12.78
C ILE A 204 2.78 -0.10 13.30
N ALA A 205 1.65 -0.16 12.60
CA ALA A 205 0.52 -1.00 12.91
C ALA A 205 0.93 -2.49 13.03
N LYS A 206 1.63 -3.03 12.01
CA LYS A 206 2.12 -4.42 12.03
C LYS A 206 3.03 -4.68 13.22
N LYS A 207 3.95 -3.76 13.53
CA LYS A 207 4.82 -3.89 14.70
C LYS A 207 4.00 -3.99 15.98
N LYS A 208 3.04 -3.08 16.19
CA LYS A 208 2.19 -3.05 17.38
C LYS A 208 1.35 -4.31 17.54
N VAL A 209 0.73 -4.79 16.45
CA VAL A 209 -0.04 -6.05 16.48
C VAL A 209 0.86 -7.23 16.87
N ARG A 210 2.06 -7.31 16.31
CA ARG A 210 3.00 -8.40 16.61
C ARG A 210 3.51 -8.38 18.05
N THR A 211 3.67 -7.20 18.66
CA THR A 211 4.16 -7.06 20.05
C THR A 211 3.03 -7.01 21.07
N GLY A 212 1.77 -6.89 20.67
CA GLY A 212 0.64 -6.69 21.57
C GLY A 212 0.64 -5.32 22.25
N ASP A 213 1.39 -4.33 21.74
CA ASP A 213 1.55 -2.99 22.30
C ASP A 213 0.54 -2.01 21.69
N TYR A 214 -0.73 -2.06 22.17
CA TYR A 214 -1.83 -1.18 21.72
C TYR A 214 -2.91 -0.95 22.78
#